data_3c9fcb98d355c0761b0b5333e13eeedf
#
_entry.id   3c9fcb98d355c0761b0b5333e13eeedf
#
_cell.length_a   1.000
_cell.length_b   1.000
_cell.length_c   1.000
_cell.angle_alpha   90.00
_cell.angle_beta   90.00
_cell.angle_gamma   90.00
#
_symmetry.space_group_name_H-M   'P 1'
#
loop_
_entity.id
_entity.type
_entity.pdbx_description
1 polymer ?
#
loop_
_entity_poly.entity_id
_entity_poly.type
_entity_poly.pdbx_seq_one_letter_code
_entity_poly.pdbx_strand_id
1 'polypeptide(L)'
;SQATTLPASFAEDAAAYPAAGCKAAEVWLTKLEKHLQEVTAEDTRKALADAGLALVAAAYQGGLLLSQGEQRKAHFDHFKRRLDLCQQFGIPTLVVVADFAQSPDAAALGRAVVSLAQAAQWAAGFGVRLALEFRGTDAFCSNLDTALTLVEQCGEPNAGVCLDAFH
;
A
#
# COMPACT_ATOMS: atom_id res chain seq x y z
N SER A 1 12.28 -0.32 -4.11
CA SER A 1 11.25 0.47 -3.39
C SER A 1 11.72 1.91 -3.18
N GLN A 2 10.84 2.87 -3.39
CA GLN A 2 11.11 4.29 -3.06
C GLN A 2 11.20 4.55 -1.53
N ALA A 3 10.88 3.58 -0.70
CA ALA A 3 11.14 3.63 0.74
C ALA A 3 12.64 3.71 1.06
N THR A 4 13.50 3.17 0.19
CA THR A 4 14.97 3.23 0.38
C THR A 4 15.60 4.57 -0.04
N THR A 5 14.85 5.42 -0.72
CA THR A 5 15.28 6.72 -1.25
C THR A 5 14.40 7.87 -0.73
N LEU A 6 13.91 7.79 0.52
CA LEU A 6 12.96 8.77 1.08
C LEU A 6 13.35 10.24 0.89
N PRO A 7 14.62 10.65 0.98
CA PRO A 7 15.02 12.05 0.74
C PRO A 7 14.83 12.53 -0.70
N ALA A 8 14.89 11.60 -1.68
CA ALA A 8 14.72 11.94 -3.10
C ALA A 8 13.24 12.20 -3.43
N SER A 9 12.98 13.04 -4.40
CA SER A 9 11.65 13.26 -4.97
C SER A 9 11.22 12.08 -5.86
N PHE A 10 9.94 12.02 -6.21
CA PHE A 10 9.43 11.04 -7.19
C PHE A 10 10.16 11.17 -8.54
N ALA A 11 10.36 12.40 -9.03
CA ALA A 11 11.02 12.66 -10.31
C ALA A 11 12.49 12.21 -10.32
N GLU A 12 13.23 12.45 -9.24
CA GLU A 12 14.61 11.99 -9.09
C GLU A 12 14.69 10.46 -9.11
N ASP A 13 13.81 9.77 -8.39
CA ASP A 13 13.74 8.30 -8.42
C ASP A 13 13.36 7.75 -9.79
N ALA A 14 12.36 8.38 -10.46
CA ALA A 14 11.92 7.98 -11.80
C ALA A 14 13.01 8.11 -12.85
N ALA A 15 13.96 9.02 -12.68
CA ALA A 15 15.15 9.16 -13.53
C ALA A 15 16.27 8.19 -13.13
N ALA A 16 16.54 8.06 -11.81
CA ALA A 16 17.68 7.30 -11.31
C ALA A 16 17.49 5.78 -11.43
N TYR A 17 16.30 5.26 -11.18
CA TYR A 17 16.05 3.82 -11.22
C TYR A 17 16.30 3.19 -12.61
N PRO A 18 15.76 3.73 -13.71
CA PRO A 18 16.09 3.24 -15.05
C PRO A 18 17.59 3.37 -15.39
N ALA A 19 18.22 4.47 -15.00
CA ALA A 19 19.66 4.68 -15.19
C ALA A 19 20.50 3.62 -14.45
N ALA A 20 19.99 3.09 -13.32
CA ALA A 20 20.58 1.98 -12.58
C ALA A 20 20.15 0.59 -13.12
N GLY A 21 19.40 0.52 -14.23
CA GLY A 21 18.95 -0.72 -14.85
C GLY A 21 17.65 -1.29 -14.29
N CYS A 22 16.96 -0.58 -13.40
CA CYS A 22 15.66 -1.02 -12.88
C CYS A 22 14.57 -0.84 -13.95
N LYS A 23 13.74 -1.86 -14.13
CA LYS A 23 12.57 -1.82 -15.03
C LYS A 23 11.24 -1.74 -14.27
N ALA A 24 11.28 -1.96 -12.98
CA ALA A 24 10.12 -1.94 -12.11
C ALA A 24 10.44 -1.27 -10.77
N ALA A 25 9.45 -0.59 -10.20
CA ALA A 25 9.58 0.05 -8.88
C ALA A 25 8.30 -0.15 -8.07
N GLU A 26 8.48 -0.22 -6.76
CA GLU A 26 7.43 0.06 -5.79
C GLU A 26 7.44 1.55 -5.52
N VAL A 27 6.32 2.22 -5.76
CA VAL A 27 6.18 3.66 -5.55
C VAL A 27 5.82 3.98 -4.10
N TRP A 28 6.46 5.01 -3.54
CA TRP A 28 6.02 5.60 -2.28
C TRP A 28 4.89 6.59 -2.56
N LEU A 29 3.65 6.24 -2.18
CA LEU A 29 2.45 6.99 -2.57
C LEU A 29 2.52 8.47 -2.19
N THR A 30 3.07 8.81 -1.02
CA THR A 30 3.21 10.22 -0.60
C THR A 30 4.12 11.02 -1.55
N LYS A 31 5.15 10.39 -2.15
CA LYS A 31 5.98 11.06 -3.17
C LYS A 31 5.19 11.29 -4.46
N LEU A 32 4.42 10.28 -4.90
CA LEU A 32 3.57 10.39 -6.07
C LEU A 32 2.48 11.44 -5.86
N GLU A 33 1.79 11.42 -4.73
CA GLU A 33 0.77 12.40 -4.35
C GLU A 33 1.33 13.83 -4.38
N LYS A 34 2.54 14.04 -3.84
CA LYS A 34 3.22 15.34 -3.87
C LYS A 34 3.59 15.75 -5.29
N HIS A 35 4.16 14.85 -6.09
CA HIS A 35 4.53 15.10 -7.47
C HIS A 35 3.33 15.52 -8.33
N LEU A 36 2.18 14.90 -8.13
CA LEU A 36 0.94 15.20 -8.85
C LEU A 36 0.28 16.55 -8.47
N GLN A 37 0.81 17.27 -7.49
CA GLN A 37 0.41 18.67 -7.23
C GLN A 37 1.00 19.64 -8.26
N GLU A 38 2.09 19.25 -8.93
CA GLU A 38 2.85 20.11 -9.87
C GLU A 38 2.84 19.58 -11.29
N VAL A 39 2.67 18.27 -11.49
CA VAL A 39 2.74 17.58 -12.78
C VAL A 39 1.47 16.75 -12.99
N THR A 40 0.94 16.74 -14.21
CA THR A 40 -0.27 15.97 -14.50
C THR A 40 -0.03 14.46 -14.45
N ALA A 41 -1.06 13.67 -14.17
CA ALA A 41 -0.97 12.21 -14.21
C ALA A 41 -0.64 11.70 -15.63
N GLU A 42 -1.07 12.37 -16.66
CA GLU A 42 -0.76 12.03 -18.06
C GLU A 42 0.72 12.20 -18.36
N ASP A 43 1.30 13.37 -18.04
CA ASP A 43 2.72 13.64 -18.24
C ASP A 43 3.60 12.70 -17.40
N THR A 44 3.17 12.41 -16.17
CA THR A 44 3.86 11.47 -15.28
C THR A 44 3.87 10.05 -15.86
N ARG A 45 2.73 9.56 -16.38
CA ARG A 45 2.67 8.23 -17.03
C ARG A 45 3.53 8.20 -18.29
N LYS A 46 3.50 9.28 -19.07
CA LYS A 46 4.35 9.39 -20.27
C LYS A 46 5.82 9.34 -19.91
N ALA A 47 6.26 10.09 -18.90
CA ALA A 47 7.65 10.09 -18.44
C ALA A 47 8.10 8.71 -17.95
N LEU A 48 7.25 7.98 -17.21
CA LEU A 48 7.53 6.60 -16.76
C LEU A 48 7.65 5.64 -17.95
N ALA A 49 6.74 5.76 -18.94
CA ALA A 49 6.77 4.93 -20.14
C ALA A 49 8.03 5.21 -20.99
N ASP A 50 8.37 6.47 -21.21
CA ASP A 50 9.57 6.89 -21.94
C ASP A 50 10.86 6.40 -21.25
N ALA A 51 10.86 6.34 -19.91
CA ALA A 51 11.95 5.82 -19.11
C ALA A 51 11.97 4.27 -19.02
N GLY A 52 10.93 3.59 -19.48
CA GLY A 52 10.79 2.14 -19.39
C GLY A 52 10.64 1.62 -17.94
N LEU A 53 10.07 2.44 -17.04
CA LEU A 53 9.89 2.10 -15.63
C LEU A 53 8.42 1.78 -15.32
N ALA A 54 8.13 0.53 -14.95
CA ALA A 54 6.81 0.11 -14.51
C ALA A 54 6.64 0.27 -12.99
N LEU A 55 5.51 0.81 -12.55
CA LEU A 55 5.12 0.80 -11.13
C LEU A 55 4.36 -0.50 -10.84
N VAL A 56 4.97 -1.42 -10.10
CA VAL A 56 4.43 -2.78 -9.87
C VAL A 56 3.80 -2.96 -8.50
N ALA A 57 4.10 -2.07 -7.57
CA ALA A 57 3.48 -2.00 -6.25
C ALA A 57 3.48 -0.55 -5.76
N ALA A 58 2.61 -0.27 -4.81
CA ALA A 58 2.55 1.01 -4.09
C ALA A 58 2.67 0.79 -2.58
N ALA A 59 3.49 1.58 -1.91
CA ALA A 59 3.62 1.63 -0.46
C ALA A 59 3.23 3.01 0.05
N TYR A 60 2.60 3.09 1.17
CA TYR A 60 1.80 2.11 1.88
C TYR A 60 0.50 2.77 2.37
N GLN A 61 -0.48 1.97 2.73
CA GLN A 61 -1.71 2.44 3.37
C GLN A 61 -1.80 1.90 4.80
N GLY A 62 -1.86 2.79 5.77
CA GLY A 62 -2.15 2.46 7.18
C GLY A 62 -3.53 2.91 7.61
N GLY A 63 -3.87 2.64 8.88
CA GLY A 63 -5.08 3.12 9.55
C GLY A 63 -6.37 2.39 9.17
N LEU A 64 -6.32 1.32 8.36
CA LEU A 64 -7.52 0.63 7.90
C LEU A 64 -8.09 -0.34 8.92
N LEU A 65 -7.26 -1.02 9.73
CA LEU A 65 -7.69 -2.19 10.48
C LEU A 65 -8.41 -1.86 11.78
N LEU A 66 -7.91 -0.91 12.56
CA LEU A 66 -8.39 -0.64 13.92
C LEU A 66 -9.06 0.72 14.11
N SER A 67 -8.92 1.64 13.18
CA SER A 67 -9.54 2.97 13.31
C SER A 67 -11.07 2.87 13.35
N GLN A 68 -11.72 3.78 14.07
CA GLN A 68 -13.17 3.81 14.27
C GLN A 68 -13.70 5.23 14.09
N GLY A 69 -15.01 5.38 13.95
CA GLY A 69 -15.69 6.67 13.84
C GLY A 69 -15.17 7.54 12.70
N GLU A 70 -14.98 8.81 12.95
CA GLU A 70 -14.53 9.78 11.96
C GLU A 70 -13.11 9.48 11.45
N GLN A 71 -12.24 8.95 12.30
CA GLN A 71 -10.89 8.56 11.90
C GLN A 71 -10.93 7.41 10.87
N ARG A 72 -11.80 6.42 11.08
CA ARG A 72 -12.00 5.35 10.11
C ARG A 72 -12.49 5.91 8.76
N LYS A 73 -13.47 6.80 8.80
CA LYS A 73 -13.98 7.46 7.60
C LYS A 73 -12.86 8.18 6.85
N ALA A 74 -12.06 8.98 7.55
CA ALA A 74 -10.94 9.71 6.95
C ALA A 74 -9.90 8.76 6.30
N HIS A 75 -9.54 7.66 6.98
CA HIS A 75 -8.60 6.67 6.44
C HIS A 75 -9.16 5.95 5.21
N PHE A 76 -10.44 5.58 5.20
CA PHE A 76 -11.07 4.94 4.06
C PHE A 76 -11.29 5.91 2.89
N ASP A 77 -11.58 7.18 3.14
CA ASP A 77 -11.65 8.21 2.09
C ASP A 77 -10.26 8.45 1.46
N HIS A 78 -9.20 8.44 2.27
CA HIS A 78 -7.82 8.50 1.77
C HIS A 78 -7.45 7.24 0.98
N PHE A 79 -7.79 6.08 1.51
CA PHE A 79 -7.56 4.80 0.83
C PHE A 79 -8.22 4.75 -0.55
N LYS A 80 -9.47 5.21 -0.69
CA LYS A 80 -10.15 5.31 -1.99
C LYS A 80 -9.37 6.16 -3.00
N ARG A 81 -8.89 7.33 -2.59
CA ARG A 81 -8.07 8.19 -3.47
C ARG A 81 -6.79 7.47 -3.92
N ARG A 82 -6.18 6.69 -3.05
CA ARG A 82 -4.98 5.89 -3.36
C ARG A 82 -5.28 4.71 -4.27
N LEU A 83 -6.42 4.06 -4.13
CA LEU A 83 -6.88 3.04 -5.07
C LEU A 83 -7.11 3.63 -6.47
N ASP A 84 -7.70 4.82 -6.56
CA ASP A 84 -7.86 5.54 -7.81
C ASP A 84 -6.51 5.86 -8.46
N LEU A 85 -5.53 6.33 -7.69
CA LEU A 85 -4.15 6.50 -8.16
C LEU A 85 -3.54 5.18 -8.65
N CYS A 86 -3.70 4.09 -7.91
CA CYS A 86 -3.21 2.79 -8.34
C CYS A 86 -3.83 2.39 -9.68
N GLN A 87 -5.13 2.57 -9.85
CA GLN A 87 -5.82 2.29 -11.12
C GLN A 87 -5.30 3.18 -12.26
N GLN A 88 -5.18 4.50 -12.04
CA GLN A 88 -4.69 5.46 -13.03
C GLN A 88 -3.27 5.13 -13.52
N PHE A 89 -2.41 4.63 -12.65
CA PHE A 89 -1.02 4.30 -12.95
C PHE A 89 -0.79 2.82 -13.26
N GLY A 90 -1.85 2.00 -13.31
CA GLY A 90 -1.75 0.57 -13.58
C GLY A 90 -0.99 -0.22 -12.51
N ILE A 91 -1.03 0.25 -11.25
CA ILE A 91 -0.34 -0.39 -10.12
C ILE A 91 -1.20 -1.53 -9.59
N PRO A 92 -0.78 -2.79 -9.71
CA PRO A 92 -1.63 -3.94 -9.39
C PRO A 92 -1.68 -4.28 -7.91
N THR A 93 -0.77 -3.75 -7.08
CA THR A 93 -0.64 -4.15 -5.68
C THR A 93 -0.43 -2.94 -4.77
N LEU A 94 -1.20 -2.85 -3.69
CA LEU A 94 -1.05 -1.85 -2.64
C LEU A 94 -0.66 -2.53 -1.33
N VAL A 95 0.47 -2.11 -0.76
CA VAL A 95 0.91 -2.56 0.57
C VAL A 95 0.07 -1.88 1.65
N VAL A 96 -0.47 -2.68 2.55
CA VAL A 96 -1.25 -2.23 3.72
C VAL A 96 -0.51 -2.63 4.98
N VAL A 97 -0.30 -1.70 5.90
CA VAL A 97 0.33 -1.98 7.19
C VAL A 97 -0.73 -2.23 8.27
N ALA A 98 -0.42 -3.12 9.18
CA ALA A 98 -1.36 -3.58 10.20
C ALA A 98 -1.62 -2.57 11.32
N ASP A 99 -0.64 -1.73 11.67
CA ASP A 99 -0.72 -0.65 12.67
C ASP A 99 -1.19 -1.06 14.07
N PHE A 100 -0.78 -2.24 14.56
CA PHE A 100 -1.12 -2.71 15.91
C PHE A 100 -0.16 -2.13 16.96
N ALA A 101 -0.41 -0.92 17.42
CA ALA A 101 0.38 -0.29 18.49
C ALA A 101 0.24 -1.00 19.85
N GLN A 102 -0.82 -1.78 20.06
CA GLN A 102 -1.10 -2.56 21.26
C GLN A 102 -1.64 -3.93 20.87
N SER A 103 -1.48 -4.93 21.76
CA SER A 103 -2.08 -6.25 21.54
C SER A 103 -3.60 -6.13 21.52
N PRO A 104 -4.26 -6.59 20.44
CA PRO A 104 -5.71 -6.51 20.34
C PRO A 104 -6.39 -7.53 21.24
N ASP A 105 -7.55 -7.17 21.78
CA ASP A 105 -8.50 -8.16 22.31
C ASP A 105 -9.22 -8.89 21.16
N ALA A 106 -10.00 -9.92 21.50
CA ALA A 106 -10.71 -10.71 20.50
C ALA A 106 -11.70 -9.88 19.65
N ALA A 107 -12.33 -8.86 20.25
CA ALA A 107 -13.25 -7.99 19.54
C ALA A 107 -12.52 -7.05 18.57
N ALA A 108 -11.36 -6.50 18.96
CA ALA A 108 -10.51 -5.69 18.09
C ALA A 108 -9.95 -6.52 16.93
N LEU A 109 -9.56 -7.77 17.21
CA LEU A 109 -9.09 -8.67 16.16
C LEU A 109 -10.18 -9.00 15.14
N GLY A 110 -11.39 -9.33 15.61
CA GLY A 110 -12.54 -9.55 14.73
C GLY A 110 -12.86 -8.31 13.87
N ARG A 111 -12.78 -7.10 14.45
CA ARG A 111 -12.94 -5.86 13.66
C ARG A 111 -11.85 -5.69 12.62
N ALA A 112 -10.59 -6.01 12.94
CA ALA A 112 -9.48 -5.93 12.00
C ALA A 112 -9.69 -6.84 10.79
N VAL A 113 -10.13 -8.08 11.00
CA VAL A 113 -10.46 -9.04 9.94
C VAL A 113 -11.58 -8.51 9.04
N VAL A 114 -12.70 -8.06 9.62
CA VAL A 114 -13.82 -7.49 8.86
C VAL A 114 -13.37 -6.24 8.08
N SER A 115 -12.52 -5.43 8.67
CA SER A 115 -12.03 -4.21 8.05
C SER A 115 -11.07 -4.49 6.89
N LEU A 116 -10.21 -5.51 7.02
CA LEU A 116 -9.35 -5.98 5.93
C LEU A 116 -10.17 -6.53 4.77
N ALA A 117 -11.22 -7.33 5.06
CA ALA A 117 -12.12 -7.85 4.04
C ALA A 117 -12.81 -6.71 3.28
N GLN A 118 -13.35 -5.72 4.00
CA GLN A 118 -13.97 -4.56 3.35
C GLN A 118 -12.98 -3.77 2.49
N ALA A 119 -11.75 -3.57 2.96
CA ALA A 119 -10.71 -2.89 2.19
C ALA A 119 -10.36 -3.70 0.92
N ALA A 120 -10.23 -5.03 1.02
CA ALA A 120 -9.96 -5.89 -0.12
C ALA A 120 -11.09 -5.87 -1.15
N GLN A 121 -12.35 -5.91 -0.72
CA GLN A 121 -13.52 -5.78 -1.61
C GLN A 121 -13.51 -4.45 -2.36
N TRP A 122 -13.18 -3.34 -1.68
CA TRP A 122 -13.06 -2.05 -2.36
C TRP A 122 -11.90 -2.05 -3.36
N ALA A 123 -10.73 -2.56 -2.97
CA ALA A 123 -9.56 -2.65 -3.84
C ALA A 123 -9.84 -3.51 -5.10
N ALA A 124 -10.62 -4.57 -4.99
CA ALA A 124 -11.04 -5.38 -6.12
C ALA A 124 -11.78 -4.57 -7.19
N GLY A 125 -12.62 -3.61 -6.79
CA GLY A 125 -13.33 -2.71 -7.70
C GLY A 125 -12.41 -1.80 -8.54
N PHE A 126 -11.16 -1.60 -8.11
CA PHE A 126 -10.11 -0.86 -8.82
C PHE A 126 -9.09 -1.78 -9.51
N GLY A 127 -9.28 -3.10 -9.46
CA GLY A 127 -8.33 -4.07 -10.00
C GLY A 127 -7.04 -4.19 -9.18
N VAL A 128 -7.07 -3.79 -7.90
CA VAL A 128 -5.91 -3.74 -7.00
C VAL A 128 -5.96 -4.91 -6.01
N ARG A 129 -4.81 -5.54 -5.79
CA ARG A 129 -4.61 -6.51 -4.70
C ARG A 129 -4.04 -5.80 -3.49
N LEU A 130 -4.40 -6.26 -2.30
CA LEU A 130 -3.81 -5.81 -1.05
C LEU A 130 -2.74 -6.80 -0.58
N ALA A 131 -1.60 -6.27 -0.13
CA ALA A 131 -0.52 -7.04 0.47
C ALA A 131 -0.32 -6.55 1.91
N LEU A 132 -0.78 -7.33 2.89
CA LEU A 132 -0.64 -7.01 4.32
C LEU A 132 0.80 -7.21 4.75
N GLU A 133 1.45 -6.12 5.13
CA GLU A 133 2.81 -6.12 5.66
C GLU A 133 2.77 -6.21 7.18
N PHE A 134 3.43 -7.22 7.74
CA PHE A 134 3.71 -7.30 9.17
C PHE A 134 4.95 -6.47 9.51
N ARG A 135 5.01 -5.96 10.74
CA ARG A 135 6.17 -5.20 11.22
C ARG A 135 6.64 -5.79 12.54
N GLY A 136 7.89 -6.21 12.62
CA GLY A 136 8.48 -6.83 13.81
C GLY A 136 8.40 -5.98 15.09
N THR A 137 8.15 -4.68 14.96
CA THR A 137 7.99 -3.74 16.09
C THR A 137 6.54 -3.60 16.59
N ASP A 138 5.55 -4.14 15.86
CA ASP A 138 4.15 -4.05 16.23
C ASP A 138 3.81 -5.04 17.37
N ALA A 139 2.85 -4.69 18.21
CA ALA A 139 2.41 -5.55 19.32
C ALA A 139 1.62 -6.79 18.85
N PHE A 140 1.10 -6.76 17.64
CA PHE A 140 0.44 -7.87 16.96
C PHE A 140 0.66 -7.72 15.44
N CYS A 141 0.50 -8.80 14.68
CA CYS A 141 0.89 -8.85 13.27
C CYS A 141 2.37 -8.46 13.07
N SER A 142 3.21 -9.02 13.93
CA SER A 142 4.66 -8.77 14.00
C SER A 142 5.49 -9.88 13.35
N ASN A 143 4.84 -10.87 12.74
CA ASN A 143 5.47 -11.99 12.05
C ASN A 143 4.54 -12.55 10.96
N LEU A 144 5.10 -13.44 10.15
CA LEU A 144 4.39 -14.06 9.03
C LEU A 144 3.14 -14.83 9.46
N ASP A 145 3.20 -15.59 10.55
CA ASP A 145 2.10 -16.44 11.01
C ASP A 145 0.86 -15.62 11.37
N THR A 146 1.06 -14.50 12.07
CA THR A 146 -0.04 -13.62 12.45
C THR A 146 -0.60 -12.84 11.26
N ALA A 147 0.23 -12.47 10.30
CA ALA A 147 -0.22 -11.83 9.06
C ALA A 147 -1.03 -12.82 8.18
N LEU A 148 -0.55 -14.05 8.04
CA LEU A 148 -1.28 -15.13 7.34
C LEU A 148 -2.63 -15.40 7.99
N THR A 149 -2.67 -15.49 9.32
CA THR A 149 -3.93 -15.69 10.05
C THR A 149 -4.96 -14.60 9.73
N LEU A 150 -4.56 -13.33 9.71
CA LEU A 150 -5.45 -12.21 9.35
C LEU A 150 -5.96 -12.32 7.91
N VAL A 151 -5.07 -12.62 6.98
CA VAL A 151 -5.42 -12.74 5.55
C VAL A 151 -6.32 -13.95 5.30
N GLU A 152 -6.05 -15.10 5.91
CA GLU A 152 -6.89 -16.30 5.80
C GLU A 152 -8.29 -16.07 6.38
N GLN A 153 -8.38 -15.44 7.55
CA GLN A 153 -9.67 -15.10 8.16
C GLN A 153 -10.44 -14.02 7.38
N CYS A 154 -9.73 -13.12 6.71
CA CYS A 154 -10.32 -12.13 5.82
C CYS A 154 -11.09 -12.80 4.65
N GLY A 155 -10.58 -13.91 4.11
CA GLY A 155 -11.25 -14.72 3.09
C GLY A 155 -11.35 -14.09 1.70
N GLU A 156 -10.72 -12.95 1.45
CA GLU A 156 -10.81 -12.25 0.17
C GLU A 156 -9.66 -12.68 -0.76
N PRO A 157 -9.95 -13.11 -2.01
CA PRO A 157 -8.94 -13.68 -2.92
C PRO A 157 -7.89 -12.69 -3.39
N ASN A 158 -8.15 -11.39 -3.28
CA ASN A 158 -7.21 -10.33 -3.63
C ASN A 158 -6.46 -9.76 -2.42
N ALA A 159 -6.55 -10.38 -1.24
CA ALA A 159 -5.73 -10.10 -0.09
C ALA A 159 -4.60 -11.14 0.04
N GLY A 160 -3.40 -10.70 0.30
CA GLY A 160 -2.22 -11.53 0.53
C GLY A 160 -1.27 -10.88 1.53
N VAL A 161 -0.10 -11.47 1.73
CA VAL A 161 0.93 -10.97 2.66
C VAL A 161 2.08 -10.34 1.87
N CYS A 162 2.56 -9.18 2.34
CA CYS A 162 3.85 -8.63 1.97
C CYS A 162 4.91 -9.16 2.92
N LEU A 163 5.86 -9.92 2.38
CA LEU A 163 7.01 -10.43 3.14
C LEU A 163 8.17 -9.47 2.96
N ASP A 164 8.42 -8.61 3.95
CA ASP A 164 9.64 -7.81 4.03
C ASP A 164 10.61 -8.49 4.99
N ALA A 165 11.77 -8.91 4.48
CA ALA A 165 12.82 -9.57 5.28
C ALA A 165 13.51 -8.63 6.28
N PHE A 166 13.23 -7.33 6.25
CA PHE A 166 13.67 -6.37 7.25
C PHE A 166 12.92 -6.53 8.58
N HIS A 167 11.71 -7.02 8.55
CA HIS A 167 10.85 -7.26 9.71
C HIS A 167 10.94 -8.70 10.20
#